data_999cf5eed964466c6ed59a81d98bf204
#
_entry.id   999cf5eed964466c6ed59a81d98bf204
#
_cell.length_a   1.000
_cell.length_b   1.000
_cell.length_c   1.000
_cell.angle_alpha   90.00
_cell.angle_beta   90.00
_cell.angle_gamma   90.00
#
_symmetry.space_group_name_H-M   'P 1'
#
loop_
_entity.id
_entity.type
_entity.pdbx_description
1 polymer ?
#
loop_
_entity_poly.entity_id
_entity_poly.type
_entity_poly.pdbx_seq_one_letter_code
_entity_poly.pdbx_strand_id
1 'polypeptide(L)'
;MNYAHTITVSLPYEEAVSRVKQELANQGFGVLSEIDIHATFEAKLGVKSAQTLGDYVILGACNPILAEQALAADPDMGLLLPCNVVIRRSPSAHTTTVQAINPQTMVQLSDAPEIQNVADHADERLLAALTALEGEKAANS
;
A
#
# COMPACT_ATOMS: atom_id res chain seq x y z
N MET A 1 -11.45 -4.55 -13.90
CA MET A 1 -10.28 -3.72 -13.65
C MET A 1 -9.47 -4.27 -12.50
N ASN A 2 -8.16 -4.27 -12.62
CA ASN A 2 -7.29 -4.68 -11.54
C ASN A 2 -6.97 -3.46 -10.66
N TYR A 3 -7.45 -3.45 -9.43
CA TYR A 3 -7.23 -2.34 -8.51
C TYR A 3 -5.98 -2.50 -7.65
N ALA A 4 -5.22 -3.55 -7.80
CA ALA A 4 -4.04 -3.83 -7.00
C ALA A 4 -2.81 -4.06 -7.86
N HIS A 5 -1.68 -3.45 -7.45
CA HIS A 5 -0.36 -3.85 -7.88
C HIS A 5 0.17 -4.81 -6.82
N THR A 6 0.54 -6.01 -7.20
CA THR A 6 0.91 -7.06 -6.25
C THR A 6 2.30 -7.61 -6.56
N ILE A 7 3.13 -7.72 -5.53
CA ILE A 7 4.39 -8.45 -5.60
C ILE A 7 4.48 -9.40 -4.41
N THR A 8 5.35 -10.40 -4.52
CA THR A 8 5.74 -11.25 -3.39
C THR A 8 7.24 -11.13 -3.19
N VAL A 9 7.65 -11.13 -1.93
CA VAL A 9 9.06 -11.02 -1.57
C VAL A 9 9.43 -12.15 -0.62
N SER A 10 10.69 -12.53 -0.61
CA SER A 10 11.21 -13.61 0.26
C SER A 10 11.55 -13.12 1.66
N LEU A 11 11.32 -11.84 1.95
CA LEU A 11 11.61 -11.26 3.26
C LEU A 11 10.61 -11.73 4.32
N PRO A 12 11.06 -11.91 5.56
CA PRO A 12 10.14 -12.08 6.68
C PRO A 12 9.18 -10.89 6.78
N TYR A 13 7.99 -11.13 7.33
CA TYR A 13 6.93 -10.12 7.38
C TYR A 13 7.39 -8.78 7.95
N GLU A 14 8.03 -8.79 9.13
CA GLU A 14 8.43 -7.53 9.78
C GLU A 14 9.50 -6.78 8.99
N GLU A 15 10.41 -7.51 8.39
CA GLU A 15 11.43 -6.90 7.53
C GLU A 15 10.79 -6.31 6.27
N ALA A 16 9.81 -7.01 5.68
CA ALA A 16 9.07 -6.48 4.53
C ALA A 16 8.34 -5.18 4.88
N VAL A 17 7.70 -5.11 6.06
CA VAL A 17 7.03 -3.89 6.50
C VAL A 17 8.03 -2.72 6.60
N SER A 18 9.18 -2.96 7.22
CA SER A 18 10.21 -1.94 7.36
C SER A 18 10.73 -1.45 6.00
N ARG A 19 10.99 -2.39 5.07
CA ARG A 19 11.49 -2.06 3.74
C ARG A 19 10.46 -1.32 2.90
N VAL A 20 9.19 -1.69 3.01
CA VAL A 20 8.11 -0.98 2.30
C VAL A 20 8.05 0.47 2.75
N LYS A 21 8.10 0.72 4.06
CA LYS A 21 8.11 2.09 4.59
C LYS A 21 9.28 2.90 4.04
N GLN A 22 10.46 2.30 3.97
CA GLN A 22 11.66 2.96 3.45
C GLN A 22 11.53 3.28 1.96
N GLU A 23 11.06 2.32 1.16
CA GLU A 23 10.93 2.54 -0.28
C GLU A 23 9.82 3.53 -0.61
N LEU A 24 8.74 3.54 0.16
CA LEU A 24 7.71 4.56 0.02
C LEU A 24 8.29 5.95 0.33
N ALA A 25 9.08 6.08 1.39
CA ALA A 25 9.72 7.34 1.73
C ALA A 25 10.64 7.82 0.60
N ASN A 26 11.38 6.92 -0.03
CA ASN A 26 12.26 7.24 -1.16
C ASN A 26 11.49 7.80 -2.35
N GLN A 27 10.20 7.50 -2.44
CA GLN A 27 9.32 7.98 -3.51
C GLN A 27 8.43 9.15 -3.08
N GLY A 28 8.73 9.75 -1.92
CA GLY A 28 8.01 10.93 -1.43
C GLY A 28 6.72 10.63 -0.68
N PHE A 29 6.49 9.36 -0.30
CA PHE A 29 5.31 8.99 0.49
C PHE A 29 5.65 8.93 1.97
N GLY A 30 4.82 9.58 2.80
CA GLY A 30 4.84 9.38 4.25
C GLY A 30 3.76 8.37 4.65
N VAL A 31 4.05 7.55 5.65
CA VAL A 31 3.05 6.65 6.21
C VAL A 31 2.30 7.39 7.31
N LEU A 32 1.05 7.74 7.03
CA LEU A 32 0.21 8.52 7.95
C LEU A 32 -0.56 7.63 8.93
N SER A 33 -0.83 6.40 8.54
CA SER A 33 -1.56 5.47 9.38
C SER A 33 -1.00 4.06 9.19
N GLU A 34 -1.07 3.29 10.25
CA GLU A 34 -0.64 1.89 10.25
C GLU A 34 -1.68 1.10 11.02
N ILE A 35 -2.44 0.28 10.31
CA ILE A 35 -3.54 -0.47 10.89
C ILE A 35 -3.16 -1.95 10.93
N ASP A 36 -2.90 -2.46 12.12
CA ASP A 36 -2.60 -3.87 12.35
C ASP A 36 -3.91 -4.65 12.42
N ILE A 37 -4.28 -5.28 11.32
CA ILE A 37 -5.54 -6.02 11.24
C ILE A 37 -5.49 -7.29 12.09
N HIS A 38 -4.32 -7.94 12.17
CA HIS A 38 -4.14 -9.11 13.03
C HIS A 38 -4.47 -8.76 14.49
N ALA A 39 -3.88 -7.66 14.99
CA ALA A 39 -4.14 -7.20 16.35
C ALA A 39 -5.60 -6.79 16.56
N THR A 40 -6.20 -6.16 15.56
CA THR A 40 -7.62 -5.76 15.61
C THR A 40 -8.53 -6.98 15.70
N PHE A 41 -8.28 -7.99 14.87
CA PHE A 41 -9.08 -9.24 14.90
C PHE A 41 -8.91 -9.97 16.21
N GLU A 42 -7.68 -10.03 16.73
CA GLU A 42 -7.44 -10.67 18.03
C GLU A 42 -8.25 -10.00 19.15
N ALA A 43 -8.23 -8.66 19.18
CA ALA A 43 -8.92 -7.90 20.21
C ALA A 43 -10.46 -7.97 20.08
N LYS A 44 -10.97 -7.97 18.84
CA LYS A 44 -12.40 -7.87 18.58
C LYS A 44 -13.07 -9.22 18.36
N LEU A 45 -12.38 -10.19 17.79
CA LEU A 45 -12.95 -11.47 17.36
C LEU A 45 -12.30 -12.67 18.01
N GLY A 46 -11.17 -12.50 18.69
CA GLY A 46 -10.46 -13.57 19.38
C GLY A 46 -9.25 -14.10 18.62
N VAL A 47 -8.44 -14.88 19.35
CA VAL A 47 -7.15 -15.39 18.88
C VAL A 47 -7.29 -16.22 17.60
N LYS A 48 -8.34 -17.03 17.51
CA LYS A 48 -8.53 -17.93 16.37
C LYS A 48 -8.69 -17.15 15.05
N SER A 49 -9.47 -16.07 15.07
CA SER A 49 -9.64 -15.23 13.88
C SER A 49 -8.34 -14.59 13.43
N ALA A 50 -7.56 -14.11 14.40
CA ALA A 50 -6.25 -13.53 14.12
C ALA A 50 -5.28 -14.57 13.55
N GLN A 51 -5.24 -15.77 14.12
CA GLN A 51 -4.37 -16.84 13.65
C GLN A 51 -4.73 -17.29 12.22
N THR A 52 -6.01 -17.35 11.92
CA THR A 52 -6.48 -17.73 10.58
C THR A 52 -6.06 -16.69 9.53
N LEU A 53 -6.16 -15.40 9.88
CA LEU A 53 -5.75 -14.32 9.00
C LEU A 53 -4.24 -14.33 8.77
N GLY A 54 -3.46 -14.52 9.82
CA GLY A 54 -2.02 -14.38 9.81
C GLY A 54 -1.60 -12.91 9.98
N ASP A 55 -0.42 -12.58 9.49
CA ASP A 55 0.09 -11.22 9.56
C ASP A 55 -0.58 -10.35 8.50
N TYR A 56 -1.00 -9.15 8.89
CA TYR A 56 -1.71 -8.26 7.99
C TYR A 56 -1.66 -6.83 8.52
N VAL A 57 -1.09 -5.92 7.73
CA VAL A 57 -1.06 -4.49 8.05
C VAL A 57 -1.48 -3.67 6.84
N ILE A 58 -2.21 -2.59 7.09
CA ILE A 58 -2.58 -1.61 6.07
C ILE A 58 -1.83 -0.32 6.40
N LEU A 59 -0.99 0.12 5.49
CA LEU A 59 -0.29 1.40 5.59
C LEU A 59 -1.04 2.42 4.76
N GLY A 60 -1.39 3.56 5.36
CA GLY A 60 -1.94 4.69 4.63
C GLY A 60 -0.80 5.59 4.15
N ALA A 61 -0.45 5.49 2.88
CA ALA A 61 0.66 6.24 2.31
C ALA A 61 0.16 7.52 1.63
N CYS A 62 0.81 8.63 1.92
CA CYS A 62 0.45 9.94 1.37
C CYS A 62 1.66 10.64 0.79
N ASN A 63 1.54 11.08 -0.45
CA ASN A 63 2.45 12.06 -1.04
C ASN A 63 1.74 13.42 -0.93
N PRO A 64 2.20 14.32 -0.05
CA PRO A 64 1.45 15.55 0.23
C PRO A 64 1.23 16.44 -1.00
N ILE A 65 2.19 16.50 -1.90
CA ILE A 65 2.09 17.31 -3.11
C ILE A 65 0.98 16.77 -4.00
N LEU A 66 0.95 15.45 -4.22
CA LEU A 66 -0.07 14.83 -5.05
C LEU A 66 -1.44 14.88 -4.38
N ALA A 67 -1.48 14.70 -3.06
CA ALA A 67 -2.73 14.81 -2.30
C ALA A 67 -3.32 16.22 -2.39
N GLU A 68 -2.49 17.24 -2.27
CA GLU A 68 -2.93 18.64 -2.41
C GLU A 68 -3.54 18.88 -3.79
N GLN A 69 -2.88 18.40 -4.85
CA GLN A 69 -3.39 18.53 -6.21
C GLN A 69 -4.72 17.80 -6.40
N ALA A 70 -4.83 16.59 -5.84
CA ALA A 70 -6.06 15.81 -5.94
C ALA A 70 -7.23 16.49 -5.25
N LEU A 71 -7.02 16.98 -4.03
CA LEU A 71 -8.09 17.62 -3.25
C LEU A 71 -8.47 18.99 -3.80
N ALA A 72 -7.54 19.69 -4.44
CA ALA A 72 -7.85 20.94 -5.13
C ALA A 72 -8.72 20.70 -6.36
N ALA A 73 -8.48 19.59 -7.08
CA ALA A 73 -9.27 19.23 -8.26
C ALA A 73 -10.64 18.66 -7.91
N ASP A 74 -10.69 17.86 -6.85
CA ASP A 74 -11.91 17.16 -6.43
C ASP A 74 -11.88 16.95 -4.90
N PRO A 75 -12.57 17.80 -4.13
CA PRO A 75 -12.58 17.68 -2.67
C PRO A 75 -13.11 16.34 -2.15
N ASP A 76 -13.93 15.63 -2.94
CA ASP A 76 -14.47 14.33 -2.57
C ASP A 76 -13.40 13.23 -2.62
N MET A 77 -12.25 13.53 -3.23
CA MET A 77 -11.17 12.56 -3.38
C MET A 77 -10.63 12.06 -2.04
N GLY A 78 -10.87 12.80 -0.96
CA GLY A 78 -10.52 12.35 0.39
C GLY A 78 -11.14 11.00 0.77
N LEU A 79 -12.27 10.64 0.13
CA LEU A 79 -12.89 9.34 0.33
C LEU A 79 -12.04 8.18 -0.22
N LEU A 80 -11.12 8.47 -1.14
CA LEU A 80 -10.27 7.49 -1.79
C LEU A 80 -8.81 7.62 -1.36
N LEU A 81 -8.52 8.47 -0.39
CA LEU A 81 -7.18 8.69 0.15
C LEU A 81 -7.14 8.26 1.61
N PRO A 82 -5.98 7.90 2.14
CA PRO A 82 -4.66 7.81 1.49
C PRO A 82 -4.55 6.60 0.56
N CYS A 83 -3.43 6.50 -0.18
CA CYS A 83 -3.14 5.30 -0.95
C CYS A 83 -2.80 4.17 0.02
N ASN A 84 -3.59 3.12 0.01
CA ASN A 84 -3.37 1.98 0.90
C ASN A 84 -2.32 1.05 0.33
N VAL A 85 -1.40 0.64 1.20
CA VAL A 85 -0.39 -0.39 0.89
C VAL A 85 -0.55 -1.47 1.94
N VAL A 86 -0.77 -2.70 1.48
CA VAL A 86 -0.99 -3.87 2.34
C VAL A 86 0.25 -4.74 2.34
N ILE A 87 0.71 -5.14 3.52
CA ILE A 87 1.72 -6.18 3.67
C ILE A 87 1.07 -7.30 4.46
N ARG A 88 1.09 -8.51 3.90
CA ARG A 88 0.42 -9.65 4.52
C ARG A 88 1.17 -10.95 4.30
N ARG A 89 1.01 -11.85 5.26
CA ARG A 89 1.60 -13.18 5.18
C ARG A 89 0.65 -14.16 5.88
N SER A 90 0.08 -15.09 5.12
CA SER A 90 -0.77 -16.12 5.70
C SER A 90 0.07 -17.06 6.56
N PRO A 91 -0.54 -17.80 7.52
CA PRO A 91 0.23 -18.65 8.44
C PRO A 91 1.10 -19.71 7.77
N SER A 92 0.67 -20.21 6.61
CA SER A 92 1.39 -21.26 5.88
C SER A 92 2.27 -20.73 4.75
N ALA A 93 2.32 -19.42 4.55
CA ALA A 93 3.06 -18.85 3.42
C ALA A 93 4.56 -18.83 3.68
N HIS A 94 5.32 -19.01 2.60
CA HIS A 94 6.78 -18.92 2.63
C HIS A 94 7.28 -17.57 2.09
N THR A 95 6.37 -16.75 1.59
CA THR A 95 6.67 -15.43 1.07
C THR A 95 5.73 -14.40 1.71
N THR A 96 6.15 -13.14 1.65
CA THR A 96 5.34 -12.01 2.09
C THR A 96 4.77 -11.31 0.87
N THR A 97 3.47 -11.03 0.89
CA THR A 97 2.77 -10.33 -0.19
C THR A 97 2.72 -8.84 0.12
N VAL A 98 3.07 -8.02 -0.86
CA VAL A 98 2.98 -6.56 -0.78
C VAL A 98 2.07 -6.09 -1.90
N GLN A 99 1.05 -5.30 -1.55
CA GLN A 99 0.09 -4.79 -2.52
C GLN A 99 -0.07 -3.29 -2.33
N ALA A 100 -0.09 -2.56 -3.43
CA ALA A 100 -0.44 -1.14 -3.42
C ALA A 100 -1.70 -0.93 -4.25
N ILE A 101 -2.57 -0.02 -3.81
CA ILE A 101 -3.73 0.36 -4.62
C ILE A 101 -3.25 0.90 -5.97
N ASN A 102 -3.95 0.55 -7.03
CA ASN A 102 -3.71 1.14 -8.35
C ASN A 102 -4.40 2.50 -8.40
N PRO A 103 -3.63 3.62 -8.44
CA PRO A 103 -4.22 4.96 -8.43
C PRO A 103 -5.13 5.26 -9.61
N GLN A 104 -5.04 4.50 -10.70
CA GLN A 104 -5.97 4.65 -11.83
C GLN A 104 -7.42 4.40 -11.43
N THR A 105 -7.65 3.74 -10.29
CA THR A 105 -8.99 3.58 -9.72
C THR A 105 -9.65 4.94 -9.46
N MET A 106 -8.87 5.94 -9.03
CA MET A 106 -9.39 7.30 -8.78
C MET A 106 -9.95 7.94 -10.04
N VAL A 107 -9.29 7.69 -11.18
CA VAL A 107 -9.70 8.26 -12.48
C VAL A 107 -11.08 7.77 -12.87
N GLN A 108 -11.38 6.52 -12.57
CA GLN A 108 -12.67 5.92 -12.92
C GLN A 108 -13.81 6.42 -12.04
N LEU A 109 -13.50 6.92 -10.86
CA LEU A 109 -14.50 7.34 -9.87
C LEU A 109 -14.69 8.84 -9.80
N SER A 110 -13.79 9.62 -10.40
CA SER A 110 -13.85 11.08 -10.40
C SER A 110 -14.09 11.63 -11.80
N ASP A 111 -14.89 12.69 -11.90
CA ASP A 111 -15.12 13.40 -13.17
C ASP A 111 -14.10 14.52 -13.42
N ALA A 112 -13.25 14.82 -12.45
CA ALA A 112 -12.26 15.89 -12.58
C ALA A 112 -11.11 15.45 -13.50
N PRO A 113 -10.86 16.13 -14.63
CA PRO A 113 -9.81 15.70 -15.57
C PRO A 113 -8.41 15.78 -15.00
N GLU A 114 -8.15 16.64 -14.03
CA GLU A 114 -6.84 16.80 -13.39
C GLU A 114 -6.43 15.56 -12.59
N ILE A 115 -7.39 14.73 -12.21
CA ILE A 115 -7.11 13.51 -11.44
C ILE A 115 -6.29 12.51 -12.26
N GLN A 116 -6.42 12.51 -13.59
CA GLN A 116 -5.59 11.64 -14.43
C GLN A 116 -4.09 11.90 -14.21
N ASN A 117 -3.69 13.16 -14.16
CA ASN A 117 -2.29 13.52 -13.96
C ASN A 117 -1.79 13.11 -12.57
N VAL A 118 -2.60 13.32 -11.54
CA VAL A 118 -2.26 12.91 -10.17
C VAL A 118 -2.12 11.39 -10.10
N ALA A 119 -3.05 10.67 -10.69
CA ALA A 119 -3.05 9.21 -10.69
C ALA A 119 -1.82 8.65 -11.40
N ASP A 120 -1.45 9.24 -12.54
CA ASP A 120 -0.27 8.79 -13.29
C ASP A 120 1.01 8.97 -12.48
N HIS A 121 1.17 10.11 -11.81
CA HIS A 121 2.35 10.37 -10.97
C HIS A 121 2.38 9.46 -9.74
N ALA A 122 1.25 9.26 -9.08
CA ALA A 122 1.16 8.36 -7.94
C ALA A 122 1.47 6.92 -8.34
N ASP A 123 0.93 6.48 -9.47
CA ASP A 123 1.13 5.14 -10.00
C ASP A 123 2.60 4.88 -10.29
N GLU A 124 3.25 5.81 -10.98
CA GLU A 124 4.67 5.71 -11.30
C GLU A 124 5.53 5.55 -10.05
N ARG A 125 5.24 6.33 -9.01
CA ARG A 125 6.02 6.31 -7.76
C ARG A 125 5.74 5.05 -6.93
N LEU A 126 4.49 4.61 -6.86
CA LEU A 126 4.17 3.37 -6.15
C LEU A 126 4.81 2.16 -6.83
N LEU A 127 4.77 2.12 -8.16
CA LEU A 127 5.43 1.04 -8.91
C LEU A 127 6.94 1.07 -8.72
N ALA A 128 7.55 2.26 -8.66
CA ALA A 128 8.99 2.38 -8.39
C ALA A 128 9.35 1.82 -7.01
N ALA A 129 8.52 2.07 -6.00
CA ALA A 129 8.75 1.52 -4.66
C ALA A 129 8.66 -0.02 -4.67
N LEU A 130 7.66 -0.58 -5.34
CA LEU A 130 7.50 -2.03 -5.45
C LEU A 130 8.64 -2.66 -6.23
N THR A 131 9.07 -2.04 -7.31
CA THR A 131 10.20 -2.52 -8.13
C THR A 131 11.50 -2.56 -7.32
N ALA A 132 11.73 -1.56 -6.49
CA ALA A 132 12.90 -1.52 -5.61
C ALA A 132 12.91 -2.67 -4.61
N LEU A 133 11.72 -3.02 -4.08
CA LEU A 133 11.58 -4.18 -3.18
C LEU A 133 11.89 -5.50 -3.89
N GLU A 134 11.46 -5.65 -5.12
CA GLU A 134 11.77 -6.84 -5.92
C GLU A 134 13.27 -6.95 -6.21
N GLY A 135 13.92 -5.81 -6.45
CA GLY A 135 15.36 -5.75 -6.64
C GLY A 135 16.12 -6.19 -5.40
N GLU A 136 15.71 -5.77 -4.22
CA GLU A 136 16.31 -6.21 -2.95
C GLU A 136 16.12 -7.71 -2.74
N LYS A 137 14.94 -8.24 -3.04
CA LYS A 137 14.68 -9.68 -3.00
C LYS A 137 15.65 -10.44 -3.88
N ALA A 138 15.87 -9.98 -5.10
CA ALA A 138 16.80 -10.61 -6.04
C ALA A 138 18.24 -10.56 -5.55
N ALA A 139 18.64 -9.45 -4.91
CA ALA A 139 19.98 -9.27 -4.38
C ALA A 139 20.26 -10.17 -3.17
N ASN A 140 19.21 -10.54 -2.42
CA ASN A 140 19.32 -11.33 -1.20
C ASN A 140 19.03 -12.82 -1.38
N SER A 141 18.68 -13.24 -2.57
CA SER A 141 18.33 -14.63 -2.85
C SER A 141 19.52 -15.50 -3.27
#